data_0d01f68583822ee8942a483fe895657f
#
_entry.id   0d01f68583822ee8942a483fe895657f
#
_cell.length_a   1.000
_cell.length_b   1.000
_cell.length_c   1.000
_cell.angle_alpha   90.00
_cell.angle_beta   90.00
_cell.angle_gamma   90.00
#
_symmetry.space_group_name_H-M   'P 1'
#
loop_
_entity.id
_entity.type
_entity.pdbx_description
1 polymer ?
#
loop_
_entity_poly.entity_id
_entity_poly.type
_entity_poly.pdbx_seq_one_letter_code
_entity_poly.pdbx_strand_id
1 'polypeptide(L)'
;MDQNTKKQRVAEAVLDYIDNGESLGIGSGSTVNILIENLSKVKNKIRNVVSSSVKSTELLEANGFEVSELRDVGRLTKYIDGADEVNKDLQMIKGGGGALTREKILAHNSNQFICIVDDSKKVDMLGKFPLPIEVIPLSRSSVSLELIKLSLIHI
;
A
#
# COMPACT_ATOMS: atom_id res chain seq x y z
N MET A 1 3.30 21.09 -11.98
CA MET A 1 3.31 19.66 -12.40
C MET A 1 1.98 19.08 -11.96
N ASP A 2 1.27 18.41 -12.88
CA ASP A 2 0.00 17.77 -12.53
C ASP A 2 0.22 16.53 -11.65
N GLN A 3 -0.86 16.05 -11.00
CA GLN A 3 -0.78 14.97 -10.02
C GLN A 3 -0.38 13.62 -10.66
N ASN A 4 -0.80 13.36 -11.91
CA ASN A 4 -0.43 12.12 -12.59
C ASN A 4 1.07 12.08 -12.90
N THR A 5 1.64 13.19 -13.36
CA THR A 5 3.09 13.29 -13.57
C THR A 5 3.88 13.06 -12.27
N LYS A 6 3.38 13.57 -11.13
CA LYS A 6 4.03 13.33 -9.82
C LYS A 6 3.99 11.86 -9.44
N LYS A 7 2.84 11.18 -9.60
CA LYS A 7 2.71 9.75 -9.35
C LYS A 7 3.60 8.92 -10.27
N GLN A 8 3.69 9.29 -11.54
CA GLN A 8 4.58 8.63 -12.50
C GLN A 8 6.04 8.69 -12.03
N ARG A 9 6.49 9.88 -11.66
CA ARG A 9 7.88 10.07 -11.19
C ARG A 9 8.20 9.26 -9.94
N VAL A 10 7.29 9.19 -8.96
CA VAL A 10 7.54 8.40 -7.75
C VAL A 10 7.49 6.90 -8.03
N ALA A 11 6.60 6.46 -8.91
CA ALA A 11 6.52 5.07 -9.36
C ALA A 11 7.77 4.62 -10.15
N GLU A 12 8.37 5.51 -10.93
CA GLU A 12 9.64 5.24 -11.61
C GLU A 12 10.83 5.25 -10.64
N ALA A 13 10.88 6.22 -9.74
CA ALA A 13 11.98 6.34 -8.79
C ALA A 13 12.12 5.12 -7.87
N VAL A 14 11.01 4.45 -7.50
CA VAL A 14 11.06 3.28 -6.65
C VAL A 14 11.69 2.05 -7.33
N LEU A 15 11.74 2.01 -8.65
CA LEU A 15 12.38 0.90 -9.40
C LEU A 15 13.88 0.77 -9.09
N ASP A 16 14.54 1.89 -8.78
CA ASP A 16 15.97 1.92 -8.40
C ASP A 16 16.22 1.25 -7.04
N TYR A 17 15.18 1.09 -6.22
CA TYR A 17 15.23 0.41 -4.92
C TYR A 17 14.95 -1.09 -5.01
N ILE A 18 14.74 -1.62 -6.22
CA ILE A 18 14.50 -3.06 -6.45
C ILE A 18 15.81 -3.72 -6.86
N ASP A 19 16.33 -4.56 -5.97
CA ASP A 19 17.55 -5.33 -6.19
C ASP A 19 17.25 -6.70 -6.85
N ASN A 20 18.31 -7.43 -7.23
CA ASN A 20 18.15 -8.74 -7.87
C ASN A 20 17.66 -9.81 -6.89
N GLY A 21 16.71 -10.63 -7.32
CA GLY A 21 16.21 -11.79 -6.58
C GLY A 21 15.18 -11.47 -5.50
N GLU A 22 14.56 -10.29 -5.58
CA GLU A 22 13.60 -9.86 -4.55
C GLU A 22 12.24 -10.53 -4.63
N SER A 23 11.67 -10.77 -3.45
CA SER A 23 10.26 -11.12 -3.27
C SER A 23 9.50 -9.88 -2.80
N LEU A 24 8.65 -9.35 -3.67
CA LEU A 24 7.96 -8.08 -3.46
C LEU A 24 6.52 -8.28 -2.98
N GLY A 25 6.12 -7.50 -1.98
CA GLY A 25 4.72 -7.24 -1.69
C GLY A 25 4.29 -5.95 -2.38
N ILE A 26 3.17 -5.99 -3.06
CA ILE A 26 2.61 -4.85 -3.80
C ILE A 26 1.27 -4.46 -3.18
N GLY A 27 1.17 -3.19 -2.82
CA GLY A 27 0.01 -2.57 -2.22
C GLY A 27 -1.12 -2.30 -3.19
N SER A 28 -1.88 -1.24 -2.93
CA SER A 28 -3.04 -0.84 -3.71
C SER A 28 -3.11 0.67 -3.92
N GLY A 29 -3.97 1.10 -4.87
CA GLY A 29 -4.22 2.52 -5.13
C GLY A 29 -3.55 3.05 -6.40
N SER A 30 -3.91 4.29 -6.74
CA SER A 30 -3.59 4.86 -8.06
C SER A 30 -2.10 5.03 -8.35
N THR A 31 -1.28 5.31 -7.33
CA THR A 31 0.19 5.37 -7.50
C THR A 31 0.79 3.98 -7.69
N VAL A 32 0.26 3.00 -6.94
CA VAL A 32 0.67 1.59 -7.07
C VAL A 32 0.28 1.01 -8.43
N ASN A 33 -0.87 1.39 -8.99
CA ASN A 33 -1.24 0.95 -10.34
C ASN A 33 -0.19 1.40 -11.37
N ILE A 34 0.26 2.65 -11.29
CA ILE A 34 1.33 3.18 -12.15
C ILE A 34 2.66 2.44 -11.91
N LEU A 35 2.97 2.11 -10.65
CA LEU A 35 4.13 1.28 -10.35
C LEU A 35 4.04 -0.07 -11.04
N ILE A 36 2.90 -0.77 -10.94
CA ILE A 36 2.70 -2.10 -11.55
C ILE A 36 2.96 -2.06 -13.06
N GLU A 37 2.45 -1.04 -13.75
CA GLU A 37 2.69 -0.84 -15.20
C GLU A 37 4.20 -0.67 -15.51
N ASN A 38 4.97 -0.10 -14.60
CA ASN A 38 6.40 0.12 -14.74
C ASN A 38 7.27 -1.06 -14.27
N LEU A 39 6.75 -1.99 -13.46
CA LEU A 39 7.51 -3.12 -12.92
C LEU A 39 8.07 -4.05 -14.01
N SER A 40 7.46 -4.07 -15.21
CA SER A 40 7.99 -4.81 -16.36
C SER A 40 9.44 -4.44 -16.72
N LYS A 41 9.85 -3.19 -16.46
CA LYS A 41 11.21 -2.68 -16.69
C LYS A 41 12.29 -3.38 -15.85
N VAL A 42 11.88 -3.93 -14.69
CA VAL A 42 12.77 -4.60 -13.73
C VAL A 42 12.34 -6.04 -13.41
N LYS A 43 11.51 -6.63 -14.25
CA LYS A 43 10.93 -7.97 -14.04
C LYS A 43 11.99 -9.03 -13.78
N ASN A 44 13.13 -8.95 -14.43
CA ASN A 44 14.26 -9.86 -14.26
C ASN A 44 14.91 -9.82 -12.87
N LYS A 45 14.67 -8.77 -12.09
CA LYS A 45 15.14 -8.63 -10.71
C LYS A 45 14.18 -9.25 -9.69
N ILE A 46 12.93 -9.51 -10.08
CA ILE A 46 11.86 -9.92 -9.18
C ILE A 46 11.72 -11.43 -9.21
N ARG A 47 11.84 -12.06 -8.04
CA ARG A 47 11.69 -13.50 -7.86
C ARG A 47 10.23 -13.90 -7.65
N ASN A 48 9.53 -13.20 -6.74
CA ASN A 48 8.12 -13.45 -6.43
C ASN A 48 7.40 -12.13 -6.26
N VAL A 49 6.10 -12.11 -6.55
CA VAL A 49 5.21 -10.98 -6.29
C VAL A 49 4.00 -11.47 -5.52
N VAL A 50 3.66 -10.76 -4.44
CA VAL A 50 2.44 -10.97 -3.64
C VAL A 50 1.67 -9.66 -3.61
N SER A 51 0.36 -9.68 -3.77
CA SER A 51 -0.47 -8.46 -3.79
C SER A 51 -1.40 -8.35 -2.58
N SER A 52 -1.73 -7.12 -2.20
CA SER A 52 -2.67 -6.84 -1.10
C SER A 52 -4.13 -6.76 -1.55
N SER A 53 -4.43 -6.71 -2.84
CA SER A 53 -5.80 -6.53 -3.34
C SER A 53 -6.07 -7.32 -4.63
N VAL A 54 -7.32 -7.70 -4.85
CA VAL A 54 -7.74 -8.36 -6.08
C VAL A 54 -7.39 -7.52 -7.32
N LYS A 55 -7.65 -6.22 -7.26
CA LYS A 55 -7.34 -5.30 -8.38
C LYS A 55 -5.85 -5.25 -8.69
N SER A 56 -4.98 -5.25 -7.66
CA SER A 56 -3.53 -5.27 -7.88
C SER A 56 -3.06 -6.62 -8.44
N THR A 57 -3.70 -7.74 -8.04
CA THR A 57 -3.46 -9.06 -8.61
C THR A 57 -3.76 -9.05 -10.11
N GLU A 58 -4.98 -8.66 -10.50
CA GLU A 58 -5.41 -8.61 -11.89
C GLU A 58 -4.47 -7.73 -12.75
N LEU A 59 -4.05 -6.58 -12.21
CA LEU A 59 -3.16 -5.67 -12.93
C LEU A 59 -1.73 -6.25 -13.06
N LEU A 60 -1.21 -6.93 -12.05
CA LEU A 60 0.08 -7.62 -12.11
C LEU A 60 0.05 -8.75 -13.14
N GLU A 61 -1.00 -9.57 -13.14
CA GLU A 61 -1.19 -10.66 -14.10
C GLU A 61 -1.30 -10.13 -15.55
N ALA A 62 -2.05 -9.04 -15.75
CA ALA A 62 -2.14 -8.36 -17.04
C ALA A 62 -0.80 -7.81 -17.54
N ASN A 63 0.12 -7.49 -16.63
CA ASN A 63 1.50 -7.09 -16.93
C ASN A 63 2.49 -8.28 -16.96
N GLY A 64 1.97 -9.51 -16.97
CA GLY A 64 2.74 -10.74 -17.17
C GLY A 64 3.48 -11.24 -15.92
N PHE A 65 3.10 -10.83 -14.72
CA PHE A 65 3.60 -11.40 -13.48
C PHE A 65 2.75 -12.59 -13.04
N GLU A 66 3.40 -13.59 -12.49
CA GLU A 66 2.73 -14.65 -11.73
C GLU A 66 2.63 -14.19 -10.27
N VAL A 67 1.41 -14.02 -9.77
CA VAL A 67 1.16 -13.55 -8.40
C VAL A 67 1.08 -14.74 -7.47
N SER A 68 1.95 -14.78 -6.48
CA SER A 68 2.05 -15.85 -5.50
C SER A 68 1.21 -15.55 -4.25
N GLU A 69 0.85 -16.58 -3.52
CA GLU A 69 0.29 -16.44 -2.18
C GLU A 69 1.40 -16.20 -1.15
N LEU A 70 1.13 -15.34 -0.16
CA LEU A 70 2.11 -15.05 0.89
C LEU A 70 2.60 -16.30 1.63
N ARG A 71 1.71 -17.28 1.85
CA ARG A 71 2.05 -18.55 2.51
C ARG A 71 3.11 -19.37 1.77
N ASP A 72 3.17 -19.23 0.44
CA ASP A 72 4.08 -20.00 -0.42
C ASP A 72 5.44 -19.29 -0.56
N VAL A 73 5.46 -17.96 -0.42
CA VAL A 73 6.67 -17.13 -0.50
C VAL A 73 7.32 -16.96 0.87
N GLY A 74 6.52 -16.90 1.92
CA GLY A 74 6.99 -16.61 3.27
C GLY A 74 7.32 -15.13 3.46
N ARG A 75 8.54 -14.82 3.89
CA ARG A 75 8.94 -13.43 4.16
C ARG A 75 9.32 -12.69 2.89
N LEU A 76 8.73 -11.51 2.73
CA LEU A 76 9.02 -10.60 1.61
C LEU A 76 10.27 -9.77 1.90
N THR A 77 11.02 -9.43 0.86
CA THR A 77 12.15 -8.52 1.00
C THR A 77 11.68 -7.08 1.17
N LYS A 78 10.74 -6.67 0.33
CA LYS A 78 10.16 -5.32 0.37
C LYS A 78 8.65 -5.36 0.17
N TYR A 79 7.95 -4.46 0.85
CA TYR A 79 6.55 -4.14 0.59
C TYR A 79 6.46 -2.70 0.09
N ILE A 80 5.83 -2.49 -1.07
CA ILE A 80 5.72 -1.17 -1.72
C ILE A 80 4.26 -0.78 -1.79
N ASP A 81 3.91 0.35 -1.17
CA ASP A 81 2.52 0.82 -1.12
C ASP A 81 2.43 2.34 -0.95
N GLY A 82 1.24 2.89 -1.16
CA GLY A 82 0.92 4.29 -0.90
C GLY A 82 0.47 4.57 0.52
N ALA A 83 0.16 5.83 0.79
CA ALA A 83 -0.51 6.27 2.01
C ALA A 83 -1.54 7.36 1.70
N ASP A 84 -2.52 7.54 2.59
CA ASP A 84 -3.47 8.64 2.52
C ASP A 84 -2.85 9.93 3.05
N GLU A 85 -2.07 9.83 4.12
CA GLU A 85 -1.21 10.88 4.68
C GLU A 85 0.10 10.32 5.20
N VAL A 86 1.17 11.11 5.17
CA VAL A 86 2.45 10.83 5.81
C VAL A 86 3.06 12.10 6.34
N ASN A 87 3.58 12.07 7.59
CA ASN A 87 4.29 13.17 8.21
C ASN A 87 5.82 13.00 8.15
N LYS A 88 6.56 14.00 8.65
CA LYS A 88 8.04 13.98 8.69
C LYS A 88 8.64 12.85 9.53
N ASP A 89 7.89 12.33 10.48
CA ASP A 89 8.32 11.25 11.37
C ASP A 89 7.96 9.86 10.81
N LEU A 90 7.55 9.80 9.52
CA LEU A 90 7.12 8.60 8.79
C LEU A 90 5.91 7.90 9.41
N GLN A 91 5.14 8.61 10.24
CA GLN A 91 3.84 8.15 10.67
C GLN A 91 2.84 8.40 9.53
N MET A 92 1.87 7.50 9.36
CA MET A 92 0.96 7.58 8.22
C MET A 92 -0.46 7.15 8.54
N ILE A 93 -1.41 7.74 7.81
CA ILE A 93 -2.78 7.24 7.71
C ILE A 93 -2.87 6.44 6.41
N LYS A 94 -3.43 5.24 6.53
CA LYS A 94 -3.70 4.31 5.44
C LYS A 94 -5.12 3.77 5.57
N GLY A 95 -5.57 3.08 4.53
CA GLY A 95 -6.84 2.37 4.57
C GLY A 95 -8.00 3.05 3.84
N GLY A 96 -7.81 4.24 3.26
CA GLY A 96 -8.85 4.92 2.51
C GLY A 96 -9.44 4.11 1.34
N GLY A 97 -8.69 3.17 0.80
CA GLY A 97 -9.12 2.23 -0.23
C GLY A 97 -9.76 0.93 0.27
N GLY A 98 -9.90 0.73 1.60
CA GLY A 98 -10.52 -0.46 2.19
C GLY A 98 -9.67 -1.74 2.12
N ALA A 99 -8.36 -1.65 1.90
CA ALA A 99 -7.46 -2.80 1.78
C ALA A 99 -6.47 -2.95 2.95
N LEU A 100 -6.57 -2.10 3.99
CA LEU A 100 -5.55 -1.94 5.02
C LEU A 100 -5.22 -3.24 5.78
N THR A 101 -6.18 -4.09 6.06
CA THR A 101 -5.92 -5.36 6.76
C THR A 101 -4.93 -6.22 5.97
N ARG A 102 -5.14 -6.40 4.67
CA ARG A 102 -4.23 -7.15 3.80
C ARG A 102 -2.89 -6.43 3.62
N GLU A 103 -2.92 -5.11 3.43
CA GLU A 103 -1.72 -4.27 3.33
C GLU A 103 -0.84 -4.41 4.58
N LYS A 104 -1.44 -4.37 5.77
CA LYS A 104 -0.72 -4.50 7.03
C LYS A 104 -0.14 -5.90 7.24
N ILE A 105 -0.82 -6.95 6.77
CA ILE A 105 -0.29 -8.32 6.78
C ILE A 105 0.97 -8.39 5.92
N LEU A 106 0.95 -7.85 4.69
CA LEU A 106 2.13 -7.86 3.83
C LEU A 106 3.26 -7.00 4.41
N ALA A 107 2.97 -5.81 4.91
CA ALA A 107 3.96 -4.94 5.54
C ALA A 107 4.65 -5.62 6.74
N HIS A 108 3.87 -6.29 7.62
CA HIS A 108 4.41 -7.03 8.76
C HIS A 108 5.31 -8.21 8.34
N ASN A 109 4.98 -8.86 7.23
CA ASN A 109 5.76 -9.98 6.69
C ASN A 109 6.86 -9.55 5.72
N SER A 110 7.23 -8.28 5.69
CA SER A 110 8.30 -7.72 4.87
C SER A 110 9.47 -7.25 5.71
N ASN A 111 10.68 -7.30 5.14
CA ASN A 111 11.87 -6.77 5.81
C ASN A 111 11.92 -5.24 5.77
N GLN A 112 11.39 -4.66 4.69
CA GLN A 112 11.35 -3.23 4.46
C GLN A 112 9.99 -2.82 3.89
N PHE A 113 9.45 -1.69 4.37
CA PHE A 113 8.31 -1.01 3.76
C PHE A 113 8.78 0.24 3.03
N ILE A 114 8.44 0.36 1.75
CA ILE A 114 8.68 1.56 0.94
C ILE A 114 7.35 2.24 0.67
N CYS A 115 7.16 3.42 1.25
CA CYS A 115 5.97 4.23 1.01
C CYS A 115 6.17 5.14 -0.20
N ILE A 116 5.34 4.99 -1.22
CA ILE A 116 5.36 5.79 -2.45
C ILE A 116 4.20 6.78 -2.48
N VAL A 117 4.50 8.05 -2.31
CA VAL A 117 3.51 9.13 -2.26
C VAL A 117 3.97 10.34 -3.06
N ASP A 118 3.03 11.06 -3.64
CA ASP A 118 3.30 12.42 -4.14
C ASP A 118 3.22 13.44 -2.98
N ASP A 119 3.64 14.67 -3.25
CA ASP A 119 3.71 15.75 -2.24
C ASP A 119 2.35 16.13 -1.62
N SER A 120 1.24 15.80 -2.29
CA SER A 120 -0.12 16.08 -1.77
C SER A 120 -0.46 15.22 -0.54
N LYS A 121 0.28 14.13 -0.31
CA LYS A 121 0.11 13.22 0.82
C LYS A 121 0.97 13.59 2.03
N LYS A 122 1.89 14.52 1.86
CA LYS A 122 2.75 15.00 2.95
C LYS A 122 1.99 16.01 3.79
N VAL A 123 1.96 15.78 5.09
CA VAL A 123 1.31 16.65 6.08
C VAL A 123 2.24 16.89 7.28
N ASP A 124 2.10 18.01 7.94
CA ASP A 124 2.84 18.28 9.18
C ASP A 124 2.23 17.49 10.35
N MET A 125 0.89 17.41 10.38
CA MET A 125 0.11 16.69 11.39
C MET A 125 -0.90 15.78 10.70
N LEU A 126 -0.96 14.51 11.13
CA LEU A 126 -1.95 13.56 10.65
C LEU A 126 -3.35 13.92 11.10
N GLY A 127 -4.38 13.57 10.30
CA GLY A 127 -5.79 13.70 10.66
C GLY A 127 -6.58 14.66 9.77
N LYS A 128 -5.99 15.21 8.72
CA LYS A 128 -6.74 15.89 7.66
C LYS A 128 -7.56 14.87 6.85
N PHE A 129 -6.98 13.71 6.59
CA PHE A 129 -7.71 12.57 6.04
C PHE A 129 -8.36 11.80 7.19
N PRO A 130 -9.67 11.43 7.10
CA PRO A 130 -10.34 10.64 8.12
C PRO A 130 -9.63 9.29 8.34
N LEU A 131 -9.48 8.87 9.60
CA LEU A 131 -8.90 7.59 9.93
C LEU A 131 -9.85 6.44 9.55
N PRO A 132 -9.51 5.60 8.56
CA PRO A 132 -10.33 4.44 8.21
C PRO A 132 -10.20 3.36 9.29
N ILE A 133 -11.33 2.80 9.69
CA ILE A 133 -11.37 1.68 10.64
C ILE A 133 -12.15 0.54 9.98
N GLU A 134 -11.48 -0.58 9.73
CA GLU A 134 -12.10 -1.78 9.22
C GLU A 134 -12.76 -2.55 10.36
N VAL A 135 -14.01 -2.93 10.15
CA VAL A 135 -14.79 -3.71 11.12
C VAL A 135 -15.50 -4.87 10.45
N ILE A 136 -15.63 -5.98 11.17
CA ILE A 136 -16.51 -7.07 10.77
C ILE A 136 -17.96 -6.55 10.84
N PRO A 137 -18.80 -6.70 9.80
CA PRO A 137 -20.15 -6.12 9.75
C PRO A 137 -21.00 -6.41 11.00
N LEU A 138 -20.86 -7.60 11.57
CA LEU A 138 -21.57 -8.01 12.78
C LEU A 138 -21.23 -7.12 14.00
N SER A 139 -20.03 -6.58 14.09
CA SER A 139 -19.54 -5.77 15.21
C SER A 139 -19.68 -4.26 14.99
N ARG A 140 -20.28 -3.83 13.87
CA ARG A 140 -20.35 -2.40 13.48
C ARG A 140 -20.90 -1.52 14.61
N SER A 141 -22.03 -1.89 15.20
CA SER A 141 -22.68 -1.07 16.24
C SER A 141 -21.85 -1.01 17.52
N SER A 142 -21.32 -2.14 17.99
CA SER A 142 -20.51 -2.20 19.20
C SER A 142 -19.20 -1.42 19.05
N VAL A 143 -18.50 -1.60 17.94
CA VAL A 143 -17.27 -0.86 17.66
C VAL A 143 -17.52 0.63 17.53
N SER A 144 -18.61 1.04 16.86
CA SER A 144 -18.96 2.47 16.75
C SER A 144 -19.21 3.10 18.14
N LEU A 145 -19.90 2.41 19.04
CA LEU A 145 -20.12 2.89 20.42
C LEU A 145 -18.80 3.05 21.19
N GLU A 146 -17.86 2.13 21.04
CA GLU A 146 -16.55 2.26 21.69
C GLU A 146 -15.74 3.43 21.12
N LEU A 147 -15.77 3.63 19.80
CA LEU A 147 -15.08 4.75 19.15
C LEU A 147 -15.67 6.11 19.57
N ILE A 148 -17.00 6.21 19.76
CA ILE A 148 -17.66 7.42 20.27
C ILE A 148 -17.17 7.73 21.68
N LYS A 149 -17.05 6.72 22.56
CA LYS A 149 -16.50 6.91 23.92
C LYS A 149 -15.07 7.46 23.90
N LEU A 150 -14.28 7.12 22.88
CA LEU A 150 -12.93 7.64 22.68
C LEU A 150 -12.91 9.00 21.98
N SER A 151 -14.07 9.61 21.70
CA SER A 151 -14.22 10.87 20.95
C SER A 151 -13.59 10.81 19.55
N LEU A 152 -13.49 9.63 18.96
CA LEU A 152 -12.90 9.40 17.62
C LEU A 152 -13.91 9.52 16.48
N ILE A 153 -15.20 9.50 16.80
CA ILE A 153 -16.30 9.68 15.83
C ILE A 153 -17.19 10.82 16.31
N HIS A 154 -17.39 11.80 15.44
CA HIS A 154 -18.46 12.78 15.58
C HIS A 154 -19.65 12.30 14.73
N ILE A 155 -20.77 12.09 15.37
CA ILE A 155 -22.04 11.77 14.70
C ILE A 155 -22.81 13.05 14.47
#